data_ba25635f753c1c67757a1a4a5582a73b
#
_entry.id   ba25635f753c1c67757a1a4a5582a73b
#
_cell.length_a   1.000
_cell.length_b   1.000
_cell.length_c   1.000
_cell.angle_alpha   90.00
_cell.angle_beta   90.00
_cell.angle_gamma   90.00
#
_symmetry.space_group_name_H-M   'P 1'
#
loop_
_entity.id
_entity.type
_entity.pdbx_description
1 polymer ?
#
loop_
_entity_poly.entity_id
_entity_poly.type
_entity_poly.pdbx_seq_one_letter_code
_entity_poly.pdbx_strand_id
1 'polypeptide(L)'
;MEFEKLISVLVAEHAEMKKGLAQVRQAISNKDFASASRVLGELDRLFRQHIADEEAQVLRILLDAYGVDGSNEAIIVFRQHRPIYDLMEKIKKLAALPIEGLASSEDVLRQLFEEHTLAEESRVFPKAIQTYKQRADTKG
;
A
#
# COMPACT_ATOMS: atom_id res chain seq x y z
N MET A 1 -4.13 -9.00 20.67
CA MET A 1 -4.00 -7.55 20.73
C MET A 1 -4.52 -6.92 19.43
N GLU A 2 -5.38 -5.94 19.62
CA GLU A 2 -6.08 -5.34 18.47
C GLU A 2 -5.14 -4.70 17.45
N PHE A 3 -4.11 -4.01 17.94
CA PHE A 3 -3.17 -3.35 17.03
C PHE A 3 -2.36 -4.35 16.20
N GLU A 4 -1.94 -5.45 16.81
CA GLU A 4 -1.23 -6.49 16.06
C GLU A 4 -2.14 -7.15 15.04
N LYS A 5 -3.44 -7.29 15.33
CA LYS A 5 -4.41 -7.78 14.36
C LYS A 5 -4.55 -6.80 13.19
N LEU A 6 -4.58 -5.50 13.47
CA LEU A 6 -4.61 -4.50 12.42
C LEU A 6 -3.40 -4.64 11.49
N ILE A 7 -2.19 -4.75 12.07
CA ILE A 7 -0.97 -4.93 11.27
C ILE A 7 -1.06 -6.21 10.44
N SER A 8 -1.56 -7.31 11.01
CA SER A 8 -1.74 -8.56 10.26
C SER A 8 -2.69 -8.38 9.08
N VAL A 9 -3.77 -7.63 9.26
CA VAL A 9 -4.71 -7.31 8.18
C VAL A 9 -4.01 -6.49 7.09
N LEU A 10 -3.25 -5.48 7.48
CA LEU A 10 -2.52 -4.64 6.51
C LEU A 10 -1.51 -5.45 5.70
N VAL A 11 -0.79 -6.35 6.34
CA VAL A 11 0.16 -7.25 5.66
C VAL A 11 -0.59 -8.19 4.71
N ALA A 12 -1.72 -8.76 5.15
CA ALA A 12 -2.54 -9.61 4.29
C ALA A 12 -3.08 -8.85 3.08
N GLU A 13 -3.44 -7.58 3.27
CA GLU A 13 -3.88 -6.71 2.17
C GLU A 13 -2.76 -6.44 1.17
N HIS A 14 -1.50 -6.30 1.64
CA HIS A 14 -0.35 -6.21 0.73
C HIS A 14 -0.28 -7.43 -0.19
N ALA A 15 -0.45 -8.63 0.36
CA ALA A 15 -0.42 -9.86 -0.43
C ALA A 15 -1.57 -9.91 -1.44
N GLU A 16 -2.77 -9.48 -1.04
CA GLU A 16 -3.93 -9.39 -1.93
C GLU A 16 -3.69 -8.41 -3.07
N MET A 17 -3.12 -7.24 -2.75
CA MET A 17 -2.82 -6.24 -3.77
C MET A 17 -1.77 -6.73 -4.76
N LYS A 18 -0.73 -7.43 -4.28
CA LYS A 18 0.27 -8.04 -5.15
C LYS A 18 -0.35 -9.06 -6.10
N LYS A 19 -1.26 -9.87 -5.58
CA LYS A 19 -1.99 -10.85 -6.38
C LYS A 19 -2.84 -10.15 -7.45
N GLY A 20 -3.52 -9.07 -7.07
CA GLY A 20 -4.30 -8.27 -8.01
C GLY A 20 -3.44 -7.65 -9.11
N LEU A 21 -2.27 -7.12 -8.77
CA LEU A 21 -1.34 -6.58 -9.75
C LEU A 21 -0.86 -7.65 -10.74
N ALA A 22 -0.61 -8.88 -10.24
CA ALA A 22 -0.26 -10.00 -11.10
C ALA A 22 -1.40 -10.36 -12.07
N GLN A 23 -2.64 -10.30 -11.60
CA GLN A 23 -3.82 -10.53 -12.44
C GLN A 23 -3.96 -9.44 -13.51
N VAL A 24 -3.70 -8.18 -13.17
CA VAL A 24 -3.69 -7.07 -14.12
C VAL A 24 -2.65 -7.33 -15.20
N ARG A 25 -1.45 -7.71 -14.81
CA ARG A 25 -0.37 -8.01 -15.75
C ARG A 25 -0.76 -9.13 -16.71
N GLN A 26 -1.35 -10.20 -16.20
CA GLN A 26 -1.80 -11.33 -17.02
C GLN A 26 -2.88 -10.89 -18.01
N ALA A 27 -3.84 -10.10 -17.55
CA ALA A 27 -4.91 -9.59 -18.40
C ALA A 27 -4.35 -8.70 -19.51
N ILE A 28 -3.38 -7.83 -19.21
CA ILE A 28 -2.72 -6.98 -20.19
C ILE A 28 -1.99 -7.84 -21.24
N SER A 29 -1.26 -8.86 -20.79
CA SER A 29 -0.55 -9.79 -21.68
C SER A 29 -1.50 -10.51 -22.62
N ASN A 30 -2.70 -10.84 -22.14
CA ASN A 30 -3.73 -11.51 -22.92
C ASN A 30 -4.59 -10.54 -23.73
N LYS A 31 -4.31 -9.25 -23.66
CA LYS A 31 -5.11 -8.18 -24.27
C LYS A 31 -6.56 -8.17 -23.79
N ASP A 32 -6.79 -8.65 -22.59
CA ASP A 32 -8.09 -8.63 -21.92
C ASP A 32 -8.20 -7.37 -21.07
N PHE A 33 -8.41 -6.24 -21.73
CA PHE A 33 -8.41 -4.93 -21.06
C PHE A 33 -9.63 -4.73 -20.16
N ALA A 34 -10.73 -5.39 -20.47
CA ALA A 34 -11.92 -5.36 -19.61
C ALA A 34 -11.64 -5.95 -18.24
N SER A 35 -10.97 -7.12 -18.20
CA SER A 35 -10.55 -7.74 -16.94
C SER A 35 -9.51 -6.90 -16.20
N ALA A 36 -8.55 -6.33 -16.93
CA ALA A 36 -7.54 -5.44 -16.33
C ALA A 36 -8.22 -4.25 -15.66
N SER A 37 -9.15 -3.61 -16.33
CA SER A 37 -9.88 -2.46 -15.80
C SER A 37 -10.70 -2.84 -14.56
N ARG A 38 -11.37 -3.98 -14.58
CA ARG A 38 -12.16 -4.46 -13.44
C ARG A 38 -11.28 -4.69 -12.21
N VAL A 39 -10.17 -5.40 -12.39
CA VAL A 39 -9.26 -5.70 -11.27
C VAL A 39 -8.63 -4.42 -10.73
N LEU A 40 -8.25 -3.48 -11.60
CA LEU A 40 -7.71 -2.19 -11.17
C LEU A 40 -8.72 -1.40 -10.33
N GLY A 41 -10.00 -1.46 -10.68
CA GLY A 41 -11.06 -0.83 -9.87
C GLY A 41 -11.16 -1.44 -8.47
N GLU A 42 -11.05 -2.75 -8.37
CA GLU A 42 -11.04 -3.45 -7.08
C GLU A 42 -9.80 -3.09 -6.27
N LEU A 43 -8.64 -3.05 -6.92
CA LEU A 43 -7.38 -2.65 -6.27
C LEU A 43 -7.43 -1.22 -5.76
N ASP A 44 -8.03 -0.31 -6.52
CA ASP A 44 -8.14 1.08 -6.11
C ASP A 44 -8.94 1.22 -4.81
N ARG A 45 -10.06 0.51 -4.70
CA ARG A 45 -10.88 0.53 -3.48
C ARG A 45 -10.14 -0.04 -2.28
N LEU A 46 -9.48 -1.18 -2.48
CA LEU A 46 -8.70 -1.81 -1.42
C LEU A 46 -7.55 -0.90 -0.98
N PHE A 47 -6.84 -0.29 -1.94
CA PHE A 47 -5.70 0.58 -1.68
C PHE A 47 -6.11 1.82 -0.90
N ARG A 48 -7.23 2.45 -1.25
CA ARG A 48 -7.73 3.63 -0.54
C ARG A 48 -8.06 3.34 0.91
N GLN A 49 -8.74 2.22 1.17
CA GLN A 49 -9.07 1.81 2.54
C GLN A 49 -7.80 1.48 3.32
N HIS A 50 -6.87 0.77 2.68
CA HIS A 50 -5.59 0.40 3.27
C HIS A 50 -4.78 1.63 3.70
N ILE A 51 -4.68 2.64 2.83
CA ILE A 51 -3.99 3.90 3.14
C ILE A 51 -4.65 4.60 4.32
N ALA A 52 -5.98 4.68 4.32
CA ALA A 52 -6.71 5.33 5.39
C ALA A 52 -6.42 4.68 6.75
N ASP A 53 -6.41 3.36 6.79
CA ASP A 53 -6.11 2.61 8.03
C ASP A 53 -4.67 2.81 8.47
N GLU A 54 -3.71 2.78 7.54
CA GLU A 54 -2.30 3.01 7.87
C GLU A 54 -2.06 4.41 8.44
N GLU A 55 -2.60 5.42 7.78
CA GLU A 55 -2.39 6.81 8.21
C GLU A 55 -3.11 7.12 9.51
N ALA A 56 -4.34 6.63 9.67
CA ALA A 56 -5.13 6.89 10.86
C ALA A 56 -4.59 6.18 12.11
N GLN A 57 -3.98 5.01 11.96
CA GLN A 57 -3.63 4.19 13.10
C GLN A 57 -2.13 3.93 13.24
N VAL A 58 -1.45 3.55 12.18
CA VAL A 58 -0.01 3.23 12.26
C VAL A 58 0.83 4.50 12.37
N LEU A 59 0.63 5.44 11.48
CA LEU A 59 1.37 6.70 11.50
C LEU A 59 1.09 7.46 12.78
N ARG A 60 -0.16 7.47 13.23
CA ARG A 60 -0.56 8.19 14.44
C ARG A 60 0.17 7.70 15.69
N ILE A 61 0.33 6.38 15.85
CA ILE A 61 1.06 5.82 16.98
C ILE A 61 2.50 6.34 17.00
N LEU A 62 3.14 6.37 15.85
CA LEU A 62 4.52 6.85 15.74
C LEU A 62 4.62 8.36 15.98
N LEU A 63 3.69 9.14 15.43
CA LEU A 63 3.66 10.59 15.64
C LEU A 63 3.43 10.95 17.10
N ASP A 64 2.49 10.26 17.76
CA ASP A 64 2.19 10.49 19.18
C ASP A 64 3.38 10.15 20.07
N ALA A 65 4.16 9.13 19.71
CA ALA A 65 5.30 8.69 20.51
C ALA A 65 6.56 9.51 20.25
N TYR A 66 6.83 9.87 19.00
CA TYR A 66 8.13 10.43 18.59
C TYR A 66 8.03 11.80 17.91
N GLY A 67 6.84 12.29 17.62
CA GLY A 67 6.66 13.53 16.87
C GLY A 67 7.04 13.40 15.40
N VAL A 68 6.95 14.50 14.68
CA VAL A 68 7.24 14.52 13.23
C VAL A 68 8.69 14.15 12.95
N ASP A 69 9.63 14.77 13.66
CA ASP A 69 11.07 14.53 13.43
C ASP A 69 11.46 13.09 13.73
N GLY A 70 10.93 12.52 14.81
CA GLY A 70 11.21 11.14 15.22
C GLY A 70 10.50 10.08 14.39
N SER A 71 9.53 10.48 13.57
CA SER A 71 8.76 9.60 12.68
C SER A 71 9.12 9.77 11.22
N ASN A 72 10.25 10.39 10.93
CA ASN A 72 10.65 10.76 9.58
C ASN A 72 10.65 9.57 8.60
N GLU A 73 11.14 8.41 9.02
CA GLU A 73 11.16 7.22 8.16
C GLU A 73 9.74 6.79 7.75
N ALA A 74 8.82 6.75 8.71
CA ALA A 74 7.43 6.39 8.41
C ALA A 74 6.77 7.43 7.50
N ILE A 75 7.04 8.72 7.72
CA ILE A 75 6.50 9.79 6.90
C ILE A 75 6.99 9.66 5.46
N ILE A 76 8.28 9.38 5.26
CA ILE A 76 8.85 9.19 3.93
C ILE A 76 8.20 8.00 3.23
N VAL A 77 8.07 6.88 3.93
CA VAL A 77 7.45 5.67 3.37
C VAL A 77 5.98 5.94 3.02
N PHE A 78 5.24 6.60 3.89
CA PHE A 78 3.81 6.86 3.65
C PHE A 78 3.57 7.91 2.56
N ARG A 79 4.53 8.81 2.31
CA ARG A 79 4.45 9.73 1.16
C ARG A 79 4.48 8.98 -0.18
N GLN A 80 4.99 7.76 -0.20
CA GLN A 80 5.00 6.91 -1.40
C GLN A 80 3.59 6.48 -1.82
N HIS A 81 2.59 6.60 -0.94
CA HIS A 81 1.20 6.33 -1.29
C HIS A 81 0.74 7.19 -2.46
N ARG A 82 1.17 8.45 -2.52
CA ARG A 82 0.72 9.37 -3.57
C ARG A 82 1.19 8.96 -4.97
N PRO A 83 2.48 8.74 -5.23
CA PRO A 83 2.90 8.29 -6.55
C PRO A 83 2.32 6.93 -6.95
N ILE A 84 2.13 6.02 -5.99
CA ILE A 84 1.49 4.73 -6.25
C ILE A 84 0.04 4.96 -6.70
N TYR A 85 -0.70 5.78 -5.97
CA TYR A 85 -2.08 6.12 -6.28
C TYR A 85 -2.19 6.78 -7.67
N ASP A 86 -1.34 7.77 -7.94
CA ASP A 86 -1.36 8.50 -9.21
C ASP A 86 -1.07 7.56 -10.39
N LEU A 87 -0.15 6.63 -10.20
CA LEU A 87 0.20 5.65 -11.24
C LEU A 87 -0.94 4.66 -11.46
N MET A 88 -1.61 4.24 -10.40
CA MET A 88 -2.79 3.37 -10.49
C MET A 88 -3.91 4.05 -11.28
N GLU A 89 -4.17 5.33 -11.02
CA GLU A 89 -5.16 6.10 -11.76
C GLU A 89 -4.81 6.22 -13.24
N LYS A 90 -3.53 6.45 -13.54
CA LYS A 90 -3.04 6.49 -14.92
C LYS A 90 -3.29 5.17 -15.64
N ILE A 91 -2.97 4.05 -14.98
CA ILE A 91 -3.14 2.72 -15.58
C ILE A 91 -4.62 2.41 -15.80
N LYS A 92 -5.50 2.80 -14.87
CA LYS A 92 -6.95 2.64 -15.03
C LYS A 92 -7.44 3.34 -16.30
N LYS A 93 -6.97 4.57 -16.55
CA LYS A 93 -7.34 5.32 -17.75
C LYS A 93 -6.81 4.65 -19.01
N LEU A 94 -5.58 4.16 -18.98
CA LEU A 94 -4.97 3.47 -20.12
C LEU A 94 -5.67 2.14 -20.41
N ALA A 95 -6.13 1.43 -19.37
CA ALA A 95 -6.85 0.17 -19.54
C ALA A 95 -8.24 0.38 -20.16
N ALA A 96 -8.90 1.49 -19.83
CA ALA A 96 -10.20 1.85 -20.42
C ALA A 96 -10.07 2.18 -21.92
N LEU A 97 -8.94 2.73 -22.33
CA LEU A 97 -8.62 3.07 -23.74
C LEU A 97 -7.24 2.48 -24.03
N PRO A 98 -7.15 1.19 -24.42
CA PRO A 98 -5.89 0.48 -24.54
C PRO A 98 -4.88 1.22 -25.43
N ILE A 99 -3.77 1.66 -24.82
CA ILE A 99 -2.73 2.44 -25.49
C ILE A 99 -1.38 1.77 -25.18
N GLU A 100 -0.40 1.98 -26.06
CA GLU A 100 0.97 1.54 -25.83
C GLU A 100 1.51 2.10 -24.52
N GLY A 101 2.32 1.33 -23.83
CA GLY A 101 2.92 1.71 -22.56
C GLY A 101 2.15 1.23 -21.33
N LEU A 102 0.99 0.62 -21.52
CA LEU A 102 0.21 0.10 -20.39
C LEU A 102 1.01 -0.92 -19.58
N ALA A 103 1.66 -1.87 -20.26
CA ALA A 103 2.49 -2.89 -19.60
C ALA A 103 3.68 -2.26 -18.87
N SER A 104 4.33 -1.26 -19.47
CA SER A 104 5.45 -0.54 -18.84
C SER A 104 5.01 0.19 -17.59
N SER A 105 3.85 0.84 -17.65
CA SER A 105 3.30 1.57 -16.49
C SER A 105 2.94 0.60 -15.37
N GLU A 106 2.39 -0.58 -15.70
CA GLU A 106 2.09 -1.61 -14.71
C GLU A 106 3.37 -2.14 -14.06
N ASP A 107 4.46 -2.35 -14.83
CA ASP A 107 5.75 -2.77 -14.29
C ASP A 107 6.29 -1.76 -13.27
N VAL A 108 6.20 -0.47 -13.58
CA VAL A 108 6.64 0.58 -12.66
C VAL A 108 5.79 0.59 -11.38
N LEU A 109 4.48 0.46 -11.52
CA LEU A 109 3.58 0.40 -10.36
C LEU A 109 3.91 -0.80 -9.47
N ARG A 110 4.11 -1.97 -10.06
CA ARG A 110 4.42 -3.18 -9.31
C ARG A 110 5.74 -3.02 -8.55
N GLN A 111 6.76 -2.48 -9.20
CA GLN A 111 8.06 -2.26 -8.58
C GLN A 111 7.97 -1.26 -7.41
N LEU A 112 7.31 -0.14 -7.62
CA LEU A 112 7.09 0.85 -6.55
C LEU A 112 6.33 0.25 -5.38
N PHE A 113 5.31 -0.54 -5.67
CA PHE A 113 4.49 -1.18 -4.65
C PHE A 113 5.31 -2.19 -3.85
N GLU A 114 6.12 -3.02 -4.51
CA GLU A 114 6.97 -4.00 -3.84
C GLU A 114 7.98 -3.34 -2.90
N GLU A 115 8.64 -2.28 -3.36
CA GLU A 115 9.60 -1.53 -2.54
C GLU A 115 8.91 -0.87 -1.35
N HIS A 116 7.74 -0.27 -1.57
CA HIS A 116 6.95 0.39 -0.53
C HIS A 116 6.50 -0.59 0.55
N THR A 117 5.92 -1.73 0.15
CA THR A 117 5.42 -2.72 1.11
C THR A 117 6.56 -3.40 1.86
N LEU A 118 7.70 -3.60 1.21
CA LEU A 118 8.88 -4.13 1.89
C LEU A 118 9.36 -3.19 2.98
N ALA A 119 9.40 -1.88 2.71
CA ALA A 119 9.79 -0.88 3.69
C ALA A 119 8.82 -0.86 4.87
N GLU A 120 7.51 -0.95 4.62
CA GLU A 120 6.51 -0.98 5.67
C GLU A 120 6.64 -2.24 6.54
N GLU A 121 6.72 -3.41 5.92
CA GLU A 121 6.75 -4.67 6.65
C GLU A 121 8.05 -4.90 7.39
N SER A 122 9.17 -4.42 6.87
CA SER A 122 10.49 -4.66 7.48
C SER A 122 10.90 -3.58 8.48
N ARG A 123 10.38 -2.36 8.39
CA ARG A 123 10.82 -1.24 9.22
C ARG A 123 9.70 -0.51 9.94
N VAL A 124 8.66 -0.09 9.22
CA VAL A 124 7.62 0.77 9.79
C VAL A 124 6.70 -0.02 10.75
N PHE A 125 6.17 -1.13 10.29
CA PHE A 125 5.25 -1.94 11.10
C PHE A 125 5.89 -2.52 12.35
N PRO A 126 7.10 -3.10 12.29
CA PRO A 126 7.75 -3.59 13.50
C PRO A 126 7.97 -2.49 14.54
N LYS A 127 8.37 -1.30 14.10
CA LYS A 127 8.55 -0.17 15.01
C LYS A 127 7.23 0.28 15.63
N ALA A 128 6.16 0.29 14.84
CA ALA A 128 4.84 0.66 15.33
C ALA A 128 4.31 -0.34 16.36
N ILE A 129 4.50 -1.63 16.12
CA ILE A 129 4.13 -2.69 17.08
C ILE A 129 4.91 -2.52 18.38
N GLN A 130 6.21 -2.32 18.30
CA GLN A 130 7.05 -2.11 19.48
C GLN A 130 6.59 -0.89 20.27
N THR A 131 6.34 0.21 19.57
CA THR A 131 5.87 1.46 20.17
C THR A 131 4.53 1.26 20.87
N TYR A 132 3.60 0.55 20.24
CA TYR A 132 2.30 0.26 20.83
C TYR A 132 2.45 -0.56 22.11
N LYS A 133 3.28 -1.58 22.12
CA LYS A 133 3.53 -2.43 23.28
C LYS A 133 4.15 -1.63 24.44
N GLN A 134 5.11 -0.77 24.16
CA GLN A 134 5.76 0.06 25.16
C GLN A 134 4.76 1.02 25.82
N ARG A 135 3.86 1.61 25.04
CA ARG A 135 2.85 2.52 25.55
C ARG A 135 1.81 1.78 26.40
N ALA A 136 1.41 0.58 25.98
CA ALA A 136 0.50 -0.25 26.75
C ALA A 136 1.09 -0.64 28.09
N ASP A 137 2.37 -1.02 28.14
CA ASP A 137 3.07 -1.37 29.37
C ASP A 137 3.19 -0.16 30.30
N THR A 138 3.43 1.04 29.75
CA THR A 138 3.53 2.26 30.54
C THR A 138 2.20 2.66 31.15
N LYS A 139 1.10 2.37 30.46
CA LYS A 139 -0.25 2.68 30.94
C LYS A 139 -0.82 1.64 31.89
N GLY A 140 -0.25 0.45 31.86
CA GLY A 140 -0.68 -0.66 32.68
C GLY A 140 -0.27 -0.50 34.13
#